data_e0beb39c6e3549f0b2485e20ae0242c5
#
_entry.id   e0beb39c6e3549f0b2485e20ae0242c5
#
_cell.length_a   1.000
_cell.length_b   1.000
_cell.length_c   1.000
_cell.angle_alpha   90.00
_cell.angle_beta   90.00
_cell.angle_gamma   90.00
#
_symmetry.space_group_name_H-M   'P 1'
#
loop_
_entity.id
_entity.type
_entity.pdbx_description
1 polymer ?
#
loop_
_entity_poly.entity_id
_entity_poly.type
_entity_poly.pdbx_seq_one_letter_code
_entity_poly.pdbx_strand_id
1 'polypeptide(L)'
;MRKRRVIKIVVWVLAVLVGVPAAGIAALLLWDGGIDTDPRRELIRGVQIDLRTVSTRLGPVEYDLYGTEGPVLLSLHGGLGGADQGRLFASWLQDDGFRVLSPSRPGYLGTPLDSGPTNEEQADLLAALLDELGIDQVGVLAVSAGSTVGYTFAARHPDRVWGLVSIGGVSKPQPGGAGSSLRRAFLTAVGEKLTLLTAQVSFETIVSATVEETSTFTGKQQAERVSYIMNTPHVRTFFEAMFTVTFPYPERWPGTDNDAAQARRGALPLERITTPTLLIHGRQDGDVPFQHGEFAAERIPGAKRHWMEHEDHLGFWLSPGASQAQAVARTFLRDHAPGD
;
A
#
# COMPACT_ATOMS: atom_id res chain seq x y z
N MET A 1 -54.34 -7.06 0.06
CA MET A 1 -53.75 -7.26 -1.28
C MET A 1 -52.35 -6.72 -1.42
N ARG A 2 -51.95 -5.58 -0.81
CA ARG A 2 -50.60 -4.96 -0.89
C ARG A 2 -49.47 -5.83 -0.30
N LYS A 3 -49.66 -6.48 0.86
CA LYS A 3 -48.62 -7.33 1.51
C LYS A 3 -48.21 -8.54 0.64
N ARG A 4 -49.14 -9.18 -0.07
CA ARG A 4 -48.83 -10.34 -0.95
C ARG A 4 -48.03 -9.94 -2.20
N ARG A 5 -48.19 -8.68 -2.72
CA ARG A 5 -47.38 -8.17 -3.83
C ARG A 5 -45.95 -7.86 -3.39
N VAL A 6 -45.77 -7.25 -2.21
CA VAL A 6 -44.44 -6.94 -1.67
C VAL A 6 -43.65 -8.23 -1.40
N ILE A 7 -44.28 -9.25 -0.79
CA ILE A 7 -43.64 -10.54 -0.56
C ILE A 7 -43.24 -11.21 -1.88
N LYS A 8 -44.09 -11.16 -2.93
CA LYS A 8 -43.73 -11.70 -4.23
C LYS A 8 -42.57 -10.95 -4.87
N ILE A 9 -42.48 -9.61 -4.75
CA ILE A 9 -41.36 -8.81 -5.27
C ILE A 9 -40.07 -9.15 -4.51
N VAL A 10 -40.12 -9.23 -3.19
CA VAL A 10 -38.97 -9.61 -2.37
C VAL A 10 -38.50 -11.05 -2.67
N VAL A 11 -39.42 -11.99 -2.84
CA VAL A 11 -39.09 -13.37 -3.24
C VAL A 11 -38.50 -13.41 -4.68
N TRP A 12 -39.04 -12.62 -5.61
CA TRP A 12 -38.49 -12.51 -6.96
C TRP A 12 -37.11 -11.80 -6.98
N VAL A 13 -36.91 -10.74 -6.19
CA VAL A 13 -35.62 -10.07 -6.03
C VAL A 13 -34.61 -11.00 -5.36
N LEU A 14 -35.03 -11.74 -4.33
CA LEU A 14 -34.20 -12.77 -3.70
C LEU A 14 -33.95 -13.96 -4.66
N ALA A 15 -34.93 -14.38 -5.45
CA ALA A 15 -34.76 -15.44 -6.46
C ALA A 15 -33.86 -14.99 -7.62
N VAL A 16 -33.87 -13.70 -8.00
CA VAL A 16 -32.95 -13.13 -8.99
C VAL A 16 -31.57 -12.93 -8.36
N LEU A 17 -31.48 -12.52 -7.10
CA LEU A 17 -30.19 -12.38 -6.37
C LEU A 17 -29.58 -13.74 -5.94
N VAL A 18 -30.42 -14.77 -5.72
CA VAL A 18 -29.99 -16.15 -5.42
C VAL A 18 -29.94 -17.00 -6.69
N GLY A 19 -30.67 -16.60 -7.74
CA GLY A 19 -30.79 -17.29 -9.02
C GLY A 19 -29.76 -16.89 -10.08
N VAL A 20 -28.64 -16.22 -9.70
CA VAL A 20 -27.44 -16.34 -10.51
C VAL A 20 -27.08 -17.82 -10.47
N PRO A 21 -27.23 -18.58 -11.58
CA PRO A 21 -27.07 -20.02 -11.52
C PRO A 21 -25.74 -20.34 -10.88
N ALA A 22 -25.69 -21.32 -9.99
CA ALA A 22 -24.43 -21.81 -9.40
C ALA A 22 -23.36 -22.05 -10.49
N ALA A 23 -23.81 -22.38 -11.70
CA ALA A 23 -22.99 -22.43 -12.92
C ALA A 23 -22.36 -21.07 -13.32
N GLY A 24 -23.05 -19.94 -13.14
CA GLY A 24 -22.51 -18.62 -13.46
C GLY A 24 -21.44 -18.19 -12.46
N ILE A 25 -21.64 -18.47 -11.16
CA ILE A 25 -20.62 -18.23 -10.14
C ILE A 25 -19.42 -19.16 -10.33
N ALA A 26 -19.67 -20.44 -10.64
CA ALA A 26 -18.61 -21.39 -10.95
C ALA A 26 -17.80 -20.95 -12.18
N ALA A 27 -18.47 -20.50 -13.26
CA ALA A 27 -17.79 -19.97 -14.45
C ALA A 27 -16.97 -18.73 -14.14
N LEU A 28 -17.47 -17.81 -13.29
CA LEU A 28 -16.75 -16.63 -12.85
C LEU A 28 -15.51 -16.99 -12.02
N LEU A 29 -15.64 -17.97 -11.12
CA LEU A 29 -14.51 -18.42 -10.29
C LEU A 29 -13.45 -19.20 -11.08
N LEU A 30 -13.86 -19.91 -12.14
CA LEU A 30 -12.95 -20.63 -13.03
C LEU A 30 -12.29 -19.73 -14.08
N TRP A 31 -12.83 -18.51 -14.29
CA TRP A 31 -12.23 -17.54 -15.19
C TRP A 31 -10.90 -17.03 -14.62
N ASP A 32 -9.83 -17.01 -15.40
CA ASP A 32 -8.49 -16.58 -15.00
C ASP A 32 -8.38 -15.07 -14.66
N GLY A 33 -9.41 -14.30 -15.00
CA GLY A 33 -9.45 -12.86 -14.76
C GLY A 33 -8.95 -12.05 -15.95
N GLY A 34 -8.28 -12.67 -16.91
CA GLY A 34 -7.77 -12.01 -18.15
C GLY A 34 -6.77 -10.87 -17.90
N ILE A 35 -6.33 -10.69 -16.66
CA ILE A 35 -5.28 -9.75 -16.24
C ILE A 35 -4.24 -10.59 -15.52
N ASP A 36 -2.96 -10.45 -15.91
CA ASP A 36 -1.87 -11.10 -15.21
C ASP A 36 -1.71 -10.48 -13.84
N THR A 37 -1.94 -11.27 -12.81
CA THR A 37 -1.81 -10.89 -11.39
C THR A 37 -0.66 -11.63 -10.72
N ASP A 38 0.19 -12.37 -11.46
CA ASP A 38 1.39 -13.00 -10.89
C ASP A 38 2.33 -11.90 -10.34
N PRO A 39 2.65 -11.91 -9.05
CA PRO A 39 3.55 -10.93 -8.46
C PRO A 39 5.00 -11.02 -8.99
N ARG A 40 5.37 -12.10 -9.72
CA ARG A 40 6.72 -12.33 -10.23
C ARG A 40 6.96 -11.79 -11.64
N ARG A 41 6.07 -10.97 -12.18
CA ARG A 41 6.22 -10.40 -13.53
C ARG A 41 6.94 -9.06 -13.54
N GLU A 42 7.25 -8.57 -14.71
CA GLU A 42 7.60 -7.16 -14.92
C GLU A 42 6.33 -6.31 -14.77
N LEU A 43 6.29 -5.44 -13.75
CA LEU A 43 5.14 -4.59 -13.46
C LEU A 43 5.07 -3.39 -14.41
N ILE A 44 6.19 -2.70 -14.53
CA ILE A 44 6.43 -1.61 -15.51
C ILE A 44 7.84 -1.80 -16.03
N ARG A 45 8.18 -1.12 -17.13
CA ARG A 45 9.50 -1.23 -17.74
C ARG A 45 10.63 -1.06 -16.71
N GLY A 46 11.46 -2.07 -16.58
CA GLY A 46 12.60 -2.12 -15.65
C GLY A 46 12.24 -2.47 -14.21
N VAL A 47 10.97 -2.71 -13.88
CA VAL A 47 10.53 -3.14 -12.54
C VAL A 47 10.11 -4.60 -12.59
N GLN A 48 11.10 -5.47 -12.71
CA GLN A 48 10.94 -6.92 -12.58
C GLN A 48 10.94 -7.31 -11.11
N ILE A 49 10.01 -8.16 -10.71
CA ILE A 49 9.90 -8.69 -9.35
C ILE A 49 10.55 -10.08 -9.28
N ASP A 50 11.43 -10.27 -8.29
CA ASP A 50 12.09 -11.54 -7.99
C ASP A 50 11.85 -11.91 -6.52
N LEU A 51 10.69 -12.52 -6.24
CA LEU A 51 10.31 -12.92 -4.90
C LEU A 51 11.18 -14.06 -4.40
N ARG A 52 11.81 -13.83 -3.25
CA ARG A 52 12.63 -14.78 -2.50
C ARG A 52 12.09 -14.92 -1.10
N THR A 53 12.37 -16.04 -0.46
CA THR A 53 12.02 -16.25 0.96
C THR A 53 13.30 -16.56 1.73
N VAL A 54 13.45 -15.91 2.89
CA VAL A 54 14.52 -16.21 3.84
C VAL A 54 13.90 -16.57 5.20
N SER A 55 14.52 -17.55 5.87
CA SER A 55 14.12 -17.94 7.23
C SER A 55 14.93 -17.10 8.22
N THR A 56 14.26 -16.23 8.96
CA THR A 56 14.85 -15.49 10.06
C THR A 56 14.63 -16.23 11.39
N ARG A 57 15.32 -15.80 12.45
CA ARG A 57 15.09 -16.31 13.82
C ARG A 57 13.67 -16.09 14.35
N LEU A 58 12.89 -15.19 13.72
CA LEU A 58 11.52 -14.83 14.12
C LEU A 58 10.44 -15.40 13.18
N GLY A 59 10.84 -15.97 12.05
CA GLY A 59 9.95 -16.58 11.07
C GLY A 59 10.39 -16.30 9.65
N PRO A 60 9.76 -16.93 8.65
CA PRO A 60 10.08 -16.71 7.26
C PRO A 60 9.56 -15.33 6.79
N VAL A 61 10.33 -14.69 5.89
CA VAL A 61 9.97 -13.43 5.25
C VAL A 61 10.16 -13.58 3.74
N GLU A 62 9.11 -13.29 2.99
CA GLU A 62 9.21 -13.11 1.55
C GLU A 62 9.62 -11.67 1.24
N TYR A 63 10.51 -11.50 0.26
CA TYR A 63 11.02 -10.18 -0.13
C TYR A 63 11.44 -10.14 -1.60
N ASP A 64 11.54 -8.93 -2.15
CA ASP A 64 12.27 -8.60 -3.37
C ASP A 64 13.47 -7.71 -3.02
N LEU A 65 14.58 -7.93 -3.68
CA LEU A 65 15.79 -7.09 -3.53
C LEU A 65 16.34 -6.72 -4.90
N TYR A 66 16.18 -5.45 -5.26
CA TYR A 66 16.66 -4.86 -6.49
C TYR A 66 17.98 -4.11 -6.26
N GLY A 67 18.83 -4.15 -7.28
CA GLY A 67 20.12 -3.45 -7.27
C GLY A 67 21.22 -4.26 -6.59
N THR A 68 22.48 -3.99 -6.97
CA THR A 68 23.65 -4.69 -6.49
C THR A 68 24.59 -3.81 -5.68
N GLU A 69 24.55 -2.50 -5.89
CA GLU A 69 25.44 -1.51 -5.30
C GLU A 69 24.66 -0.34 -4.70
N GLY A 70 25.28 0.38 -3.77
CA GLY A 70 24.74 1.55 -3.11
C GLY A 70 23.96 1.27 -1.82
N PRO A 71 23.55 2.34 -1.12
CA PRO A 71 22.82 2.25 0.13
C PRO A 71 21.45 1.60 -0.07
N VAL A 72 21.00 0.83 0.94
CA VAL A 72 19.73 0.08 0.87
C VAL A 72 18.57 0.94 1.36
N LEU A 73 17.49 0.94 0.56
CA LEU A 73 16.18 1.46 0.95
C LEU A 73 15.23 0.30 1.26
N LEU A 74 14.70 0.28 2.46
CA LEU A 74 13.65 -0.62 2.89
C LEU A 74 12.28 -0.01 2.53
N SER A 75 11.62 -0.56 1.53
CA SER A 75 10.31 -0.09 1.06
C SER A 75 9.17 -0.88 1.70
N LEU A 76 8.43 -0.24 2.61
CA LEU A 76 7.30 -0.82 3.32
C LEU A 76 5.99 -0.46 2.64
N HIS A 77 5.35 -1.47 2.04
CA HIS A 77 4.10 -1.33 1.30
C HIS A 77 2.89 -0.95 2.17
N GLY A 78 1.83 -0.44 1.54
CA GLY A 78 0.55 -0.12 2.17
C GLY A 78 -0.39 -1.32 2.35
N GLY A 79 -1.67 -1.05 2.57
CA GLY A 79 -2.71 -2.08 2.59
C GLY A 79 -2.91 -2.74 1.23
N LEU A 80 -3.39 -3.99 1.20
CA LEU A 80 -3.50 -4.84 0.00
C LEU A 80 -2.19 -4.96 -0.80
N GLY A 81 -1.05 -4.72 -0.15
CA GLY A 81 0.26 -4.73 -0.77
C GLY A 81 0.99 -6.05 -0.64
N GLY A 82 2.31 -5.98 -0.77
CA GLY A 82 3.28 -7.05 -0.67
C GLY A 82 4.63 -6.54 -1.17
N ALA A 83 5.62 -7.40 -1.28
CA ALA A 83 6.94 -7.05 -1.77
C ALA A 83 6.89 -6.41 -3.19
N ASP A 84 6.00 -6.86 -4.04
CA ASP A 84 5.75 -6.31 -5.36
C ASP A 84 5.25 -4.86 -5.32
N GLN A 85 4.33 -4.53 -4.44
CA GLN A 85 3.86 -3.15 -4.26
C GLN A 85 4.96 -2.25 -3.69
N GLY A 86 5.70 -2.73 -2.68
CA GLY A 86 6.81 -1.97 -2.11
C GLY A 86 7.88 -1.65 -3.17
N ARG A 87 8.20 -2.61 -4.03
CA ARG A 87 9.13 -2.42 -5.16
C ARG A 87 8.59 -1.44 -6.19
N LEU A 88 7.30 -1.53 -6.54
CA LEU A 88 6.65 -0.60 -7.48
C LEU A 88 6.64 0.83 -6.93
N PHE A 89 6.28 1.01 -5.66
CA PHE A 89 6.21 2.33 -5.03
C PHE A 89 7.57 3.01 -4.86
N ALA A 90 8.67 2.24 -4.86
CA ALA A 90 10.03 2.75 -4.88
C ALA A 90 10.62 2.90 -6.30
N SER A 91 9.89 2.57 -7.36
CA SER A 91 10.41 2.55 -8.74
C SER A 91 10.95 3.89 -9.26
N TRP A 92 10.47 5.00 -8.72
CA TRP A 92 10.97 6.35 -9.03
C TRP A 92 12.40 6.62 -8.55
N LEU A 93 12.97 5.70 -7.74
CA LEU A 93 14.36 5.72 -7.28
C LEU A 93 15.25 4.73 -8.03
N GLN A 94 14.73 4.06 -9.06
CA GLN A 94 15.41 2.96 -9.75
C GLN A 94 16.80 3.34 -10.30
N ASP A 95 16.93 4.57 -10.80
CA ASP A 95 18.17 5.07 -11.42
C ASP A 95 18.96 6.00 -10.49
N ASP A 96 18.64 6.01 -9.20
CA ASP A 96 19.21 6.92 -8.20
C ASP A 96 20.39 6.31 -7.41
N GLY A 97 20.84 5.11 -7.78
CA GLY A 97 21.99 4.44 -7.14
C GLY A 97 21.64 3.76 -5.79
N PHE A 98 20.35 3.54 -5.51
CA PHE A 98 19.91 2.80 -4.33
C PHE A 98 19.61 1.34 -4.66
N ARG A 99 19.90 0.47 -3.70
CA ARG A 99 19.30 -0.87 -3.64
C ARG A 99 17.93 -0.76 -2.98
N VAL A 100 16.94 -1.50 -3.45
CA VAL A 100 15.59 -1.47 -2.87
C VAL A 100 15.25 -2.85 -2.32
N LEU A 101 15.12 -2.96 -1.00
CA LEU A 101 14.62 -4.14 -0.29
C LEU A 101 13.13 -3.92 0.00
N SER A 102 12.29 -4.78 -0.55
CA SER A 102 10.84 -4.74 -0.38
C SER A 102 10.35 -6.05 0.24
N PRO A 103 10.12 -6.13 1.56
CA PRO A 103 9.53 -7.30 2.17
C PRO A 103 8.01 -7.31 2.03
N SER A 104 7.42 -8.49 1.89
CA SER A 104 6.01 -8.72 2.21
C SER A 104 5.87 -8.70 3.72
N ARG A 105 5.07 -7.77 4.27
CA ARG A 105 4.85 -7.70 5.72
C ARG A 105 4.00 -8.90 6.18
N PRO A 106 4.04 -9.30 7.45
CA PRO A 106 3.28 -10.43 7.97
C PRO A 106 1.79 -10.42 7.58
N GLY A 107 1.31 -11.55 7.07
CA GLY A 107 -0.04 -11.72 6.54
C GLY A 107 -0.24 -11.31 5.08
N TYR A 108 0.83 -10.90 4.38
CA TYR A 108 0.82 -10.57 2.96
C TYR A 108 1.67 -11.57 2.18
N LEU A 109 1.11 -12.08 1.07
CA LEU A 109 1.78 -13.00 0.14
C LEU A 109 2.46 -14.16 0.89
N GLY A 110 3.75 -14.40 0.63
CA GLY A 110 4.51 -15.52 1.20
C GLY A 110 5.01 -15.32 2.64
N THR A 111 4.73 -14.20 3.31
CA THR A 111 5.10 -13.99 4.71
C THR A 111 3.92 -14.31 5.64
N PRO A 112 3.99 -15.39 6.46
CA PRO A 112 2.93 -15.75 7.39
C PRO A 112 2.64 -14.66 8.42
N LEU A 113 1.37 -14.51 8.83
CA LEU A 113 0.96 -13.51 9.83
C LEU A 113 1.65 -13.73 11.20
N ASP A 114 1.83 -14.97 11.59
CA ASP A 114 2.49 -15.37 12.85
C ASP A 114 4.00 -15.14 12.88
N SER A 115 4.63 -14.74 11.76
CA SER A 115 6.01 -14.21 11.79
C SER A 115 6.12 -12.87 12.56
N GLY A 116 5.01 -12.16 12.79
CA GLY A 116 4.99 -10.92 13.58
C GLY A 116 3.67 -10.16 13.46
N PRO A 117 2.63 -10.48 14.26
CA PRO A 117 1.32 -9.86 14.12
C PRO A 117 1.24 -8.41 14.63
N THR A 118 2.09 -7.99 15.56
CA THR A 118 2.08 -6.61 16.10
C THR A 118 3.08 -5.71 15.36
N ASN A 119 2.92 -4.38 15.47
CA ASN A 119 3.88 -3.45 14.88
C ASN A 119 5.30 -3.64 15.43
N GLU A 120 5.41 -3.95 16.72
CA GLU A 120 6.67 -4.22 17.41
C GLU A 120 7.34 -5.51 16.90
N GLU A 121 6.57 -6.57 16.74
CA GLU A 121 7.07 -7.85 16.21
C GLU A 121 7.45 -7.72 14.72
N GLN A 122 6.68 -6.95 13.94
CA GLN A 122 7.04 -6.63 12.56
C GLN A 122 8.37 -5.84 12.50
N ALA A 123 8.56 -4.86 13.39
CA ALA A 123 9.81 -4.11 13.47
C ALA A 123 11.00 -5.01 13.83
N ASP A 124 10.82 -5.92 14.81
CA ASP A 124 11.86 -6.87 15.19
C ASP A 124 12.15 -7.90 14.08
N LEU A 125 11.12 -8.31 13.33
CA LEU A 125 11.25 -9.18 12.15
C LEU A 125 12.05 -8.51 11.03
N LEU A 126 11.84 -7.20 10.79
CA LEU A 126 12.63 -6.44 9.82
C LEU A 126 14.11 -6.37 10.22
N ALA A 127 14.42 -6.16 11.52
CA ALA A 127 15.79 -6.21 12.00
C ALA A 127 16.41 -7.60 11.75
N ALA A 128 15.68 -8.69 12.05
CA ALA A 128 16.13 -10.04 11.78
C ALA A 128 16.31 -10.32 10.28
N LEU A 129 15.46 -9.77 9.41
CA LEU A 129 15.63 -9.86 7.95
C LEU A 129 16.93 -9.18 7.49
N LEU A 130 17.22 -8.00 8.01
CA LEU A 130 18.46 -7.29 7.69
C LEU A 130 19.69 -8.08 8.14
N ASP A 131 19.64 -8.73 9.33
CA ASP A 131 20.72 -9.59 9.83
C ASP A 131 21.00 -10.76 8.88
N GLU A 132 19.94 -11.46 8.42
CA GLU A 132 20.07 -12.60 7.48
C GLU A 132 20.60 -12.17 6.11
N LEU A 133 20.33 -10.92 5.69
CA LEU A 133 20.80 -10.40 4.41
C LEU A 133 22.16 -9.69 4.51
N GLY A 134 22.76 -9.60 5.70
CA GLY A 134 24.02 -8.91 5.93
C GLY A 134 23.93 -7.41 5.65
N ILE A 135 22.77 -6.79 5.96
CA ILE A 135 22.53 -5.36 5.76
C ILE A 135 22.56 -4.66 7.13
N ASP A 136 23.53 -3.80 7.34
CA ASP A 136 23.69 -3.11 8.62
C ASP A 136 22.64 -2.01 8.83
N GLN A 137 22.42 -1.16 7.84
CA GLN A 137 21.53 -0.01 7.93
C GLN A 137 20.74 0.20 6.64
N VAL A 138 19.55 0.78 6.79
CA VAL A 138 18.65 1.11 5.67
C VAL A 138 18.08 2.52 5.80
N GLY A 139 17.75 3.14 4.66
CA GLY A 139 16.74 4.19 4.64
C GLY A 139 15.36 3.54 4.55
N VAL A 140 14.39 4.08 5.24
CA VAL A 140 13.02 3.55 5.23
C VAL A 140 12.12 4.42 4.37
N LEU A 141 11.46 3.82 3.38
CA LEU A 141 10.38 4.40 2.61
C LEU A 141 9.08 3.70 3.03
N ALA A 142 8.25 4.35 3.82
CA ALA A 142 7.04 3.76 4.39
C ALA A 142 5.78 4.42 3.80
N VAL A 143 4.84 3.61 3.31
CA VAL A 143 3.64 4.09 2.63
C VAL A 143 2.39 3.69 3.40
N SER A 144 1.48 4.65 3.63
CA SER A 144 0.14 4.38 4.18
C SER A 144 0.19 3.54 5.47
N ALA A 145 -0.46 2.39 5.52
CA ALA A 145 -0.44 1.45 6.64
C ALA A 145 0.97 0.95 6.99
N GLY A 146 1.89 0.83 6.02
CA GLY A 146 3.28 0.46 6.25
C GLY A 146 4.05 1.45 7.15
N SER A 147 3.56 2.69 7.25
CA SER A 147 4.18 3.70 8.10
C SER A 147 4.07 3.38 9.59
N THR A 148 3.06 2.64 10.05
CA THR A 148 2.97 2.20 11.45
C THR A 148 4.18 1.34 11.84
N VAL A 149 4.57 0.44 10.96
CA VAL A 149 5.76 -0.41 11.13
C VAL A 149 7.04 0.39 10.91
N GLY A 150 7.07 1.29 9.92
CA GLY A 150 8.24 2.15 9.67
C GLY A 150 8.59 3.05 10.87
N TYR A 151 7.61 3.69 11.48
CA TYR A 151 7.79 4.47 12.71
C TYR A 151 8.24 3.60 13.89
N THR A 152 7.62 2.44 14.05
CA THR A 152 7.98 1.52 15.14
C THR A 152 9.40 1.00 14.96
N PHE A 153 9.80 0.67 13.72
CA PHE A 153 11.14 0.20 13.39
C PHE A 153 12.20 1.28 13.68
N ALA A 154 11.98 2.51 13.22
CA ALA A 154 12.91 3.61 13.49
C ALA A 154 13.04 3.94 14.98
N ALA A 155 11.95 3.80 15.77
CA ALA A 155 11.97 4.04 17.20
C ALA A 155 12.63 2.91 18.03
N ARG A 156 12.53 1.64 17.56
CA ARG A 156 13.05 0.46 18.27
C ARG A 156 14.48 0.09 17.87
N HIS A 157 14.82 0.36 16.61
CA HIS A 157 16.11 0.02 15.99
C HIS A 157 16.76 1.25 15.35
N PRO A 158 16.99 2.35 16.12
CA PRO A 158 17.49 3.60 15.54
C PRO A 158 18.86 3.43 14.86
N ASP A 159 19.70 2.53 15.36
CA ASP A 159 21.01 2.24 14.77
C ASP A 159 20.95 1.53 13.41
N ARG A 160 19.76 1.02 13.05
CA ARG A 160 19.52 0.32 11.77
C ARG A 160 18.90 1.24 10.71
N VAL A 161 18.58 2.50 11.04
CA VAL A 161 17.85 3.42 10.14
C VAL A 161 18.60 4.74 10.01
N TRP A 162 19.14 5.02 8.81
CA TRP A 162 19.82 6.28 8.54
C TRP A 162 18.87 7.42 8.07
N GLY A 163 17.66 7.11 7.65
CA GLY A 163 16.64 8.09 7.25
C GLY A 163 15.28 7.44 7.07
N LEU A 164 14.22 8.19 7.37
CA LEU A 164 12.83 7.74 7.24
C LEU A 164 12.02 8.71 6.40
N VAL A 165 11.41 8.22 5.32
CA VAL A 165 10.41 8.93 4.52
C VAL A 165 9.07 8.24 4.69
N SER A 166 8.07 8.94 5.20
CA SER A 166 6.69 8.45 5.33
C SER A 166 5.77 9.20 4.37
N ILE A 167 5.03 8.46 3.54
CA ILE A 167 4.13 8.99 2.51
C ILE A 167 2.70 8.58 2.84
N GLY A 168 1.81 9.55 3.08
CA GLY A 168 0.41 9.30 3.44
C GLY A 168 0.26 8.38 4.66
N GLY A 169 1.17 8.50 5.65
CA GLY A 169 1.35 7.51 6.70
C GLY A 169 0.31 7.54 7.81
N VAL A 170 -0.15 6.36 8.23
CA VAL A 170 -0.95 6.17 9.45
C VAL A 170 -0.06 6.39 10.67
N SER A 171 -0.39 7.38 11.53
CA SER A 171 0.46 7.77 12.67
C SER A 171 -0.25 7.78 14.01
N LYS A 172 -1.56 7.73 14.04
CA LYS A 172 -2.38 7.75 15.26
C LYS A 172 -3.46 6.68 15.21
N PRO A 173 -4.04 6.30 16.37
CA PRO A 173 -5.16 5.39 16.38
C PRO A 173 -6.32 5.89 15.51
N GLN A 174 -6.85 5.01 14.67
CA GLN A 174 -7.95 5.30 13.77
C GLN A 174 -9.17 4.45 14.15
N PRO A 175 -10.08 4.95 15.01
CA PRO A 175 -11.30 4.24 15.34
C PRO A 175 -12.17 4.12 14.09
N GLY A 176 -12.49 2.90 13.68
CA GLY A 176 -13.36 2.62 12.51
C GLY A 176 -12.61 2.41 11.18
N GLY A 177 -11.28 2.43 11.18
CA GLY A 177 -10.49 2.12 9.99
C GLY A 177 -10.66 0.69 9.49
N ALA A 178 -10.51 0.53 8.21
CA ALA A 178 -10.61 -0.67 7.39
C ALA A 178 -11.98 -1.33 7.31
N GLY A 179 -12.73 -0.89 6.36
CA GLY A 179 -13.68 -1.70 5.65
C GLY A 179 -15.03 -1.80 6.31
N SER A 180 -15.96 -1.04 5.77
CA SER A 180 -17.36 -1.38 5.84
C SER A 180 -17.53 -2.88 5.53
N SER A 181 -18.56 -3.51 6.07
CA SER A 181 -18.94 -4.90 5.71
C SER A 181 -19.05 -5.09 4.19
N LEU A 182 -19.33 -4.03 3.45
CA LEU A 182 -19.37 -4.00 2.00
C LEU A 182 -17.94 -4.15 1.39
N ARG A 183 -16.95 -3.42 1.87
CA ARG A 183 -15.54 -3.57 1.41
C ARG A 183 -15.05 -5.01 1.64
N ARG A 184 -15.35 -5.62 2.80
CA ARG A 184 -15.01 -7.03 3.06
C ARG A 184 -15.66 -8.00 2.07
N ALA A 185 -16.91 -7.73 1.63
CA ALA A 185 -17.56 -8.55 0.63
C ALA A 185 -16.89 -8.48 -0.74
N PHE A 186 -16.34 -7.31 -1.11
CA PHE A 186 -15.58 -7.13 -2.35
C PHE A 186 -14.17 -7.75 -2.30
N LEU A 187 -13.57 -7.91 -1.12
CA LEU A 187 -12.23 -8.51 -0.97
C LEU A 187 -12.28 -10.05 -0.86
N THR A 188 -13.29 -10.66 -1.46
CA THR A 188 -13.44 -12.12 -1.65
C THR A 188 -12.99 -12.53 -3.05
N ALA A 189 -12.77 -13.82 -3.27
CA ALA A 189 -12.44 -14.34 -4.61
C ALA A 189 -13.50 -13.97 -5.67
N VAL A 190 -14.79 -13.91 -5.31
CA VAL A 190 -15.87 -13.45 -6.21
C VAL A 190 -15.74 -11.95 -6.48
N GLY A 191 -15.53 -11.15 -5.44
CA GLY A 191 -15.35 -9.71 -5.58
C GLY A 191 -14.10 -9.36 -6.39
N GLU A 192 -13.01 -10.12 -6.24
CA GLU A 192 -11.83 -10.02 -7.08
C GLU A 192 -12.17 -10.19 -8.56
N LYS A 193 -12.85 -11.29 -8.92
CA LYS A 193 -13.26 -11.56 -10.31
C LYS A 193 -14.18 -10.48 -10.87
N LEU A 194 -15.09 -9.95 -10.07
CA LEU A 194 -15.95 -8.83 -10.46
C LEU A 194 -15.14 -7.54 -10.69
N THR A 195 -14.15 -7.27 -9.86
CA THR A 195 -13.25 -6.11 -10.02
C THR A 195 -12.43 -6.25 -11.30
N LEU A 196 -11.84 -7.42 -11.57
CA LEU A 196 -11.10 -7.70 -12.79
C LEU A 196 -11.99 -7.58 -14.04
N LEU A 197 -13.23 -8.09 -13.99
CA LEU A 197 -14.20 -7.95 -15.09
C LEU A 197 -14.56 -6.47 -15.32
N THR A 198 -14.75 -5.70 -14.25
CA THR A 198 -15.00 -4.26 -14.35
C THR A 198 -13.84 -3.54 -15.02
N ALA A 199 -12.60 -3.88 -14.65
CA ALA A 199 -11.39 -3.33 -15.24
C ALA A 199 -11.30 -3.60 -16.76
N GLN A 200 -11.70 -4.79 -17.20
CA GLN A 200 -11.72 -5.13 -18.63
C GLN A 200 -12.81 -4.39 -19.42
N VAL A 201 -13.98 -4.20 -18.81
CA VAL A 201 -15.10 -3.50 -19.47
C VAL A 201 -14.88 -1.98 -19.47
N SER A 202 -14.42 -1.43 -18.36
CA SER A 202 -14.14 0.01 -18.21
C SER A 202 -13.07 0.23 -17.15
N PHE A 203 -11.83 0.36 -17.57
CA PHE A 203 -10.72 0.68 -16.67
C PHE A 203 -10.89 2.06 -16.03
N GLU A 204 -11.50 3.00 -16.72
CA GLU A 204 -11.84 4.33 -16.19
C GLU A 204 -12.75 4.24 -14.95
N THR A 205 -13.65 3.24 -14.90
CA THR A 205 -14.49 3.01 -13.69
C THR A 205 -13.64 2.64 -12.49
N ILE A 206 -12.59 1.83 -12.67
CA ILE A 206 -11.63 1.48 -11.60
C ILE A 206 -10.87 2.72 -11.15
N VAL A 207 -10.36 3.52 -12.09
CA VAL A 207 -9.67 4.79 -11.76
C VAL A 207 -10.59 5.73 -11.00
N SER A 208 -11.84 5.90 -11.46
CA SER A 208 -12.83 6.77 -10.80
C SER A 208 -13.15 6.31 -9.37
N ALA A 209 -13.38 5.01 -9.18
CA ALA A 209 -13.67 4.46 -7.85
C ALA A 209 -12.46 4.62 -6.91
N THR A 210 -11.24 4.42 -7.41
CA THR A 210 -10.03 4.60 -6.62
C THR A 210 -9.86 6.08 -6.21
N VAL A 211 -10.00 7.01 -7.13
CA VAL A 211 -9.90 8.45 -6.85
C VAL A 211 -10.97 8.90 -5.85
N GLU A 212 -12.21 8.40 -5.98
CA GLU A 212 -13.29 8.68 -5.03
C GLU A 212 -12.96 8.17 -3.62
N GLU A 213 -12.44 6.94 -3.51
CA GLU A 213 -12.10 6.31 -2.22
C GLU A 213 -10.89 7.00 -1.55
N THR A 214 -9.90 7.39 -2.33
CA THR A 214 -8.59 7.86 -1.82
C THR A 214 -8.51 9.39 -1.67
N SER A 215 -9.56 10.13 -2.01
CA SER A 215 -9.55 11.59 -1.95
C SER A 215 -10.76 12.19 -1.25
N THR A 216 -10.59 13.43 -0.79
CA THR A 216 -11.69 14.32 -0.38
C THR A 216 -12.04 15.33 -1.49
N PHE A 217 -11.73 15.02 -2.73
CA PHE A 217 -11.95 15.87 -3.88
C PHE A 217 -13.43 16.19 -4.13
N THR A 218 -13.71 17.37 -4.64
CA THR A 218 -15.02 17.68 -5.25
C THR A 218 -15.18 16.89 -6.55
N GLY A 219 -16.41 16.72 -7.03
CA GLY A 219 -16.66 15.99 -8.30
C GLY A 219 -15.86 16.54 -9.49
N LYS A 220 -15.60 17.85 -9.55
CA LYS A 220 -14.75 18.47 -10.58
C LYS A 220 -13.30 18.03 -10.45
N GLN A 221 -12.73 18.08 -9.25
CA GLN A 221 -11.35 17.65 -8.99
C GLN A 221 -11.16 16.15 -9.25
N GLN A 222 -12.16 15.33 -8.89
CA GLN A 222 -12.16 13.90 -9.22
C GLN A 222 -12.10 13.66 -10.72
N ALA A 223 -12.97 14.34 -11.50
CA ALA A 223 -12.98 14.22 -12.95
C ALA A 223 -11.65 14.68 -13.59
N GLU A 224 -11.05 15.76 -13.08
CA GLU A 224 -9.74 16.26 -13.52
C GLU A 224 -8.63 15.24 -13.21
N ARG A 225 -8.62 14.62 -12.03
CA ARG A 225 -7.64 13.59 -11.64
C ARG A 225 -7.80 12.32 -12.49
N VAL A 226 -9.02 11.83 -12.69
CA VAL A 226 -9.32 10.69 -13.55
C VAL A 226 -8.84 10.95 -14.98
N SER A 227 -9.18 12.12 -15.53
CA SER A 227 -8.73 12.54 -16.87
C SER A 227 -7.20 12.59 -16.96
N TYR A 228 -6.52 13.11 -15.94
CA TYR A 228 -5.06 13.17 -15.90
C TYR A 228 -4.44 11.78 -15.92
N ILE A 229 -4.92 10.86 -15.08
CA ILE A 229 -4.43 9.46 -15.03
C ILE A 229 -4.65 8.77 -16.37
N MET A 230 -5.86 8.88 -16.94
CA MET A 230 -6.23 8.19 -18.17
C MET A 230 -5.49 8.71 -19.42
N ASN A 231 -5.15 10.00 -19.45
CA ASN A 231 -4.55 10.64 -20.63
C ASN A 231 -3.03 10.89 -20.50
N THR A 232 -2.41 10.54 -19.39
CA THR A 232 -0.96 10.66 -19.19
C THR A 232 -0.31 9.27 -19.21
N PRO A 233 0.35 8.85 -20.31
CA PRO A 233 0.73 7.45 -20.54
C PRO A 233 1.52 6.80 -19.39
N HIS A 234 2.55 7.46 -18.88
CA HIS A 234 3.38 6.91 -17.80
C HIS A 234 2.61 6.81 -16.47
N VAL A 235 1.70 7.76 -16.17
CA VAL A 235 0.85 7.73 -14.97
C VAL A 235 -0.17 6.61 -15.07
N ARG A 236 -0.78 6.45 -16.25
CA ARG A 236 -1.70 5.35 -16.52
C ARG A 236 -1.02 3.98 -16.38
N THR A 237 0.16 3.80 -16.97
CA THR A 237 0.94 2.56 -16.82
C THR A 237 1.27 2.27 -15.35
N PHE A 238 1.65 3.30 -14.58
CA PHE A 238 1.90 3.12 -13.14
C PHE A 238 0.61 2.74 -12.40
N PHE A 239 -0.53 3.38 -12.70
CA PHE A 239 -1.81 3.04 -12.09
C PHE A 239 -2.24 1.60 -12.44
N GLU A 240 -2.07 1.16 -13.69
CA GLU A 240 -2.35 -0.21 -14.12
C GLU A 240 -1.51 -1.23 -13.31
N ALA A 241 -0.21 -0.96 -13.13
CA ALA A 241 0.66 -1.78 -12.30
C ALA A 241 0.22 -1.74 -10.82
N MET A 242 -0.07 -0.55 -10.27
CA MET A 242 -0.55 -0.38 -8.89
C MET A 242 -1.85 -1.15 -8.65
N PHE A 243 -2.78 -1.13 -9.59
CA PHE A 243 -4.01 -1.92 -9.53
C PHE A 243 -3.70 -3.42 -9.47
N THR A 244 -2.80 -3.92 -10.30
CA THR A 244 -2.50 -5.35 -10.37
C THR A 244 -1.76 -5.87 -9.14
N VAL A 245 -0.94 -5.07 -8.46
CA VAL A 245 -0.25 -5.47 -7.21
C VAL A 245 -1.15 -5.44 -5.97
N THR A 246 -2.46 -5.27 -6.14
CA THR A 246 -3.44 -5.51 -5.07
C THR A 246 -3.99 -6.93 -5.09
N PHE A 247 -3.70 -7.70 -6.15
CA PHE A 247 -4.16 -9.08 -6.32
C PHE A 247 -3.05 -10.11 -6.05
N PRO A 248 -3.38 -11.36 -5.71
CA PRO A 248 -4.74 -11.82 -5.37
C PRO A 248 -5.18 -11.35 -3.96
N TYR A 249 -6.43 -10.95 -3.80
CA TYR A 249 -6.97 -10.47 -2.52
C TYR A 249 -6.83 -11.48 -1.36
N PRO A 250 -7.10 -12.79 -1.55
CA PRO A 250 -7.00 -13.76 -0.46
C PRO A 250 -5.61 -13.83 0.17
N GLU A 251 -4.55 -13.56 -0.60
CA GLU A 251 -3.16 -13.61 -0.12
C GLU A 251 -2.70 -12.31 0.53
N ARG A 252 -3.49 -11.23 0.43
CA ARG A 252 -3.15 -9.89 0.95
C ARG A 252 -4.10 -9.44 2.06
N TRP A 253 -5.30 -10.03 2.08
CA TRP A 253 -6.33 -9.67 3.04
C TRP A 253 -5.94 -9.95 4.51
N PRO A 254 -5.30 -11.07 4.87
CA PRO A 254 -4.92 -11.34 6.26
C PRO A 254 -4.06 -10.23 6.86
N GLY A 255 -3.07 -9.73 6.10
CA GLY A 255 -2.22 -8.61 6.50
C GLY A 255 -3.00 -7.29 6.58
N THR A 256 -3.89 -7.02 5.62
CA THR A 256 -4.72 -5.81 5.61
C THR A 256 -5.68 -5.77 6.80
N ASP A 257 -6.30 -6.90 7.16
CA ASP A 257 -7.18 -6.99 8.35
C ASP A 257 -6.37 -6.82 9.64
N ASN A 258 -5.14 -7.36 9.67
CA ASN A 258 -4.22 -7.15 10.78
C ASN A 258 -3.79 -5.68 10.90
N ASP A 259 -3.43 -5.01 9.81
CA ASP A 259 -3.09 -3.57 9.82
C ASP A 259 -4.23 -2.74 10.43
N ALA A 260 -5.47 -3.04 10.04
CA ALA A 260 -6.64 -2.41 10.62
C ALA A 260 -6.81 -2.70 12.12
N ALA A 261 -6.45 -3.90 12.56
CA ALA A 261 -6.47 -4.25 13.98
C ALA A 261 -5.37 -3.50 14.74
N GLN A 262 -4.16 -3.41 14.18
CA GLN A 262 -3.04 -2.66 14.77
C GLN A 262 -3.32 -1.15 14.81
N ALA A 263 -3.92 -0.56 13.77
CA ALA A 263 -4.30 0.85 13.75
C ALA A 263 -5.31 1.25 14.83
N ARG A 264 -6.04 0.30 15.42
CA ARG A 264 -6.94 0.53 16.57
C ARG A 264 -6.25 0.42 17.92
N ARG A 265 -5.03 -0.17 17.98
CA ARG A 265 -4.25 -0.33 19.21
C ARG A 265 -3.57 0.99 19.56
N GLY A 266 -2.96 1.12 20.68
CA GLY A 266 -2.39 2.33 21.26
C GLY A 266 -1.54 3.24 20.38
N ALA A 267 -0.96 4.26 21.00
CA ALA A 267 -0.12 5.24 20.30
C ALA A 267 1.19 4.61 19.79
N LEU A 268 1.62 5.03 18.61
CA LEU A 268 2.94 4.70 18.06
C LEU A 268 4.05 5.47 18.82
N PRO A 269 5.27 4.94 18.91
CA PRO A 269 6.38 5.55 19.67
C PRO A 269 7.05 6.71 18.92
N LEU A 270 6.27 7.67 18.40
CA LEU A 270 6.74 8.74 17.52
C LEU A 270 7.79 9.64 18.15
N GLU A 271 7.61 9.96 19.45
CA GLU A 271 8.53 10.83 20.22
C GLU A 271 9.90 10.17 20.47
N ARG A 272 10.00 8.86 20.25
CA ARG A 272 11.25 8.11 20.42
C ARG A 272 12.06 8.00 19.12
N ILE A 273 11.53 8.49 18.00
CA ILE A 273 12.25 8.47 16.72
C ILE A 273 13.32 9.56 16.75
N THR A 274 14.57 9.13 16.67
CA THR A 274 15.75 10.03 16.61
C THR A 274 16.32 10.11 15.17
N THR A 275 15.90 9.21 14.30
CA THR A 275 16.30 9.15 12.90
C THR A 275 15.80 10.37 12.13
N PRO A 276 16.61 11.01 11.27
CA PRO A 276 16.13 12.03 10.34
C PRO A 276 14.86 11.57 9.61
N THR A 277 13.80 12.36 9.70
CA THR A 277 12.47 11.96 9.20
C THR A 277 11.91 13.03 8.27
N LEU A 278 11.37 12.60 7.13
CA LEU A 278 10.58 13.41 6.19
C LEU A 278 9.15 12.85 6.09
N LEU A 279 8.18 13.71 6.34
CA LEU A 279 6.76 13.39 6.21
C LEU A 279 6.20 14.04 4.94
N ILE A 280 5.59 13.24 4.09
CA ILE A 280 4.92 13.69 2.86
C ILE A 280 3.46 13.28 2.95
N HIS A 281 2.53 14.23 2.78
CA HIS A 281 1.10 13.93 2.92
C HIS A 281 0.26 14.86 2.04
N GLY A 282 -0.75 14.30 1.38
CA GLY A 282 -1.76 15.06 0.64
C GLY A 282 -2.79 15.69 1.58
N ARG A 283 -3.09 16.98 1.41
CA ARG A 283 -4.11 17.65 2.25
C ARG A 283 -5.52 17.17 1.96
N GLN A 284 -5.76 16.63 0.77
CA GLN A 284 -7.03 16.08 0.36
C GLN A 284 -7.05 14.55 0.35
N ASP A 285 -6.20 13.94 1.20
CA ASP A 285 -6.16 12.50 1.44
C ASP A 285 -7.48 12.04 2.10
N GLY A 286 -8.18 11.15 1.41
CA GLY A 286 -9.46 10.57 1.85
C GLY A 286 -9.32 9.21 2.53
N ASP A 287 -8.19 8.53 2.33
CA ASP A 287 -7.92 7.20 2.92
C ASP A 287 -7.24 7.34 4.30
N VAL A 288 -6.16 8.10 4.36
CA VAL A 288 -5.48 8.46 5.61
C VAL A 288 -5.58 9.98 5.80
N PRO A 289 -6.54 10.47 6.60
CA PRO A 289 -6.78 11.89 6.75
C PRO A 289 -5.51 12.68 7.09
N PHE A 290 -5.35 13.88 6.49
CA PHE A 290 -4.17 14.73 6.61
C PHE A 290 -3.71 14.97 8.06
N GLN A 291 -4.65 14.93 9.02
CA GLN A 291 -4.35 15.03 10.46
C GLN A 291 -3.39 13.96 10.97
N HIS A 292 -3.19 12.86 10.24
CA HIS A 292 -2.12 11.88 10.55
C HIS A 292 -0.75 12.47 10.26
N GLY A 293 -0.57 13.17 9.14
CA GLY A 293 0.68 13.87 8.82
C GLY A 293 1.02 14.95 9.86
N GLU A 294 0.03 15.78 10.23
CA GLU A 294 0.21 16.81 11.26
C GLU A 294 0.57 16.19 12.63
N PHE A 295 -0.15 15.14 13.02
CA PHE A 295 0.11 14.44 14.28
C PHE A 295 1.52 13.85 14.37
N ALA A 296 2.02 13.27 13.28
CA ALA A 296 3.39 12.78 13.21
C ALA A 296 4.41 13.93 13.28
N ALA A 297 4.16 15.03 12.55
CA ALA A 297 5.04 16.19 12.50
C ALA A 297 5.18 16.91 13.85
N GLU A 298 4.12 16.88 14.67
CA GLU A 298 4.14 17.45 16.02
C GLU A 298 4.94 16.61 17.02
N ARG A 299 5.05 15.29 16.80
CA ARG A 299 5.59 14.34 17.78
C ARG A 299 6.97 13.80 17.44
N ILE A 300 7.31 13.70 16.15
CA ILE A 300 8.65 13.23 15.77
C ILE A 300 9.63 14.39 15.88
N PRO A 301 10.62 14.34 16.78
CA PRO A 301 11.57 15.42 16.96
C PRO A 301 12.32 15.75 15.67
N GLY A 302 12.27 17.02 15.24
CA GLY A 302 13.00 17.50 14.06
C GLY A 302 12.48 17.00 12.71
N ALA A 303 11.29 16.40 12.65
CA ALA A 303 10.71 15.93 11.41
C ALA A 303 10.56 17.06 10.39
N LYS A 304 11.12 16.85 9.19
CA LYS A 304 10.84 17.68 8.01
C LYS A 304 9.49 17.27 7.42
N ARG A 305 8.83 18.22 6.74
CA ARG A 305 7.50 18.00 6.16
C ARG A 305 7.41 18.59 4.76
N HIS A 306 6.73 17.87 3.88
CA HIS A 306 6.31 18.33 2.57
C HIS A 306 4.83 18.06 2.38
N TRP A 307 3.99 19.10 2.53
CA TRP A 307 2.55 18.98 2.35
C TRP A 307 2.20 19.20 0.89
N MET A 308 1.46 18.27 0.32
CA MET A 308 0.97 18.34 -1.05
C MET A 308 -0.44 18.98 -1.02
N GLU A 309 -0.50 20.29 -1.22
CA GLU A 309 -1.68 21.14 -0.92
C GLU A 309 -2.97 20.72 -1.63
N HIS A 310 -2.87 20.19 -2.85
CA HIS A 310 -4.03 19.84 -3.68
C HIS A 310 -4.09 18.34 -4.03
N GLU A 311 -3.43 17.50 -3.23
CA GLU A 311 -3.23 16.10 -3.56
C GLU A 311 -3.94 15.16 -2.58
N ASP A 312 -4.31 13.99 -3.11
CA ASP A 312 -4.92 12.88 -2.40
C ASP A 312 -3.89 11.89 -1.85
N HIS A 313 -4.37 10.74 -1.39
CA HIS A 313 -3.53 9.65 -0.85
C HIS A 313 -2.48 9.14 -1.83
N LEU A 314 -2.81 9.10 -3.12
CA LEU A 314 -1.95 8.57 -4.19
C LEU A 314 -1.23 9.68 -4.97
N GLY A 315 -1.41 10.94 -4.58
CA GLY A 315 -0.87 12.10 -5.28
C GLY A 315 0.65 12.07 -5.47
N PHE A 316 1.40 11.43 -4.57
CA PHE A 316 2.85 11.27 -4.69
C PHE A 316 3.29 10.53 -5.98
N TRP A 317 2.42 9.71 -6.57
CA TRP A 317 2.69 8.96 -7.81
C TRP A 317 1.80 9.40 -8.98
N LEU A 318 0.55 9.77 -8.70
CA LEU A 318 -0.51 9.90 -9.69
C LEU A 318 -0.95 11.35 -9.95
N SER A 319 -0.18 12.35 -9.52
CA SER A 319 -0.54 13.75 -9.68
C SER A 319 0.44 14.52 -10.56
N PRO A 320 0.02 15.68 -11.09
CA PRO A 320 0.95 16.61 -11.73
C PRO A 320 2.07 17.10 -10.79
N GLY A 321 1.83 17.12 -9.47
CA GLY A 321 2.80 17.49 -8.44
C GLY A 321 3.76 16.36 -8.02
N ALA A 322 3.57 15.14 -8.52
CA ALA A 322 4.34 13.96 -8.11
C ALA A 322 5.85 14.15 -8.25
N SER A 323 6.31 14.68 -9.38
CA SER A 323 7.75 14.88 -9.64
C SER A 323 8.43 15.82 -8.63
N GLN A 324 7.72 16.85 -8.16
CA GLN A 324 8.22 17.76 -7.13
C GLN A 324 8.34 17.07 -5.78
N ALA A 325 7.32 16.34 -5.35
CA ALA A 325 7.34 15.60 -4.09
C ALA A 325 8.41 14.50 -4.09
N GLN A 326 8.57 13.80 -5.22
CA GLN A 326 9.62 12.80 -5.42
C GLN A 326 11.01 13.43 -5.39
N ALA A 327 11.20 14.62 -5.97
CA ALA A 327 12.48 15.34 -5.91
C ALA A 327 12.86 15.73 -4.47
N VAL A 328 11.89 16.18 -3.65
CA VAL A 328 12.11 16.46 -2.23
C VAL A 328 12.53 15.22 -1.47
N ALA A 329 11.82 14.10 -1.69
CA ALA A 329 12.16 12.82 -1.04
C ALA A 329 13.53 12.29 -1.48
N ARG A 330 13.86 12.40 -2.78
CA ARG A 330 15.17 12.01 -3.34
C ARG A 330 16.31 12.79 -2.71
N THR A 331 16.17 14.11 -2.64
CA THR A 331 17.17 14.97 -2.00
C THR A 331 17.35 14.57 -0.54
N PHE A 332 16.26 14.41 0.19
CA PHE A 332 16.32 13.98 1.59
C PHE A 332 17.05 12.65 1.77
N LEU A 333 16.73 11.63 0.95
CA LEU A 333 17.38 10.32 1.01
C LEU A 333 18.88 10.40 0.70
N ARG A 334 19.27 11.15 -0.32
CA ARG A 334 20.69 11.34 -0.68
C ARG A 334 21.48 12.09 0.40
N ASP A 335 20.89 13.10 1.02
CA ASP A 335 21.54 13.91 2.06
C ASP A 335 21.83 13.10 3.35
N HIS A 336 21.11 11.99 3.59
CA HIS A 336 21.21 11.18 4.81
C HIS A 336 21.76 9.77 4.55
N ALA A 337 21.88 9.35 3.30
CA ALA A 337 22.47 8.06 2.97
C ALA A 337 23.94 8.01 3.46
N PRO A 338 24.39 6.86 4.01
CA PRO A 338 25.81 6.69 4.32
C PRO A 338 26.63 6.89 3.05
N GLY A 339 27.74 7.64 3.17
CA GLY A 339 28.72 7.77 2.10
C GLY A 339 29.37 6.42 1.77
N ASP A 340 29.82 6.29 0.53
CA ASP A 340 30.61 5.13 0.09
C ASP A 340 31.90 4.97 0.88
#